data_46005422cb28bae070e69e1d719116e2
#
_entry.id   46005422cb28bae070e69e1d719116e2
#
_cell.length_a   1.000
_cell.length_b   1.000
_cell.length_c   1.000
_cell.angle_alpha   90.00
_cell.angle_beta   90.00
_cell.angle_gamma   90.00
#
_symmetry.space_group_name_H-M   'P 1'
#
loop_
_entity.id
_entity.type
_entity.pdbx_description
1 polymer ?
#
loop_
_entity_poly.entity_id
_entity_poly.type
_entity_poly.pdbx_seq_one_letter_code
_entity_poly.pdbx_strand_id
1 'polypeptide(L)'
;MDKKPVVALLGTLDTKGEEYAFLKECLDKQNVDTLLIDAGVMDPPGVQPDIGREEVAKAAGTSIDEILKQEDRGKAVAAMARGAKELISRLYADGAFDGIMGMGGSGGSVIVSAAMRALPVGVPKLLVSTLASGDTRPYVGTSDICMMYSVVDISGINRISAAILRNAAASIAGMVKAPREAEGQGEKPIIGATMFGVTTPCLTHAREKLEELGYEVLVFHAVGVGGQTMESLIRSGYISAVLDATTTELADEVAGGTLSAGPDRLEAAGEAGIPQVVSLGAVDMANFGPAATVPEKFKDRKFHIHNDTVTLMRTTPEENSKIGRMIAEKLNAAKGATALFIPLKGVSAIDVEGGVFYDKEADDALFNALRDNLDTDKVELIEMDCDVNAPEFAEAMAAKIDELYRK
;
A
#
# COMPACT_ATOMS: atom_id res chain seq x y z
N MET A 1 -12.90 -25.33 25.65
CA MET A 1 -13.77 -25.08 24.48
C MET A 1 -13.09 -23.98 23.70
N ASP A 2 -12.73 -24.25 22.47
CA ASP A 2 -12.12 -23.23 21.62
C ASP A 2 -13.12 -22.09 21.41
N LYS A 3 -12.65 -20.85 21.55
CA LYS A 3 -13.46 -19.65 21.34
C LYS A 3 -13.97 -19.68 19.90
N LYS A 4 -15.27 -19.48 19.70
CA LYS A 4 -15.81 -19.34 18.34
C LYS A 4 -15.18 -18.12 17.67
N PRO A 5 -14.79 -18.23 16.39
CA PRO A 5 -14.31 -17.06 15.66
C PRO A 5 -15.45 -16.04 15.48
N VAL A 6 -15.08 -14.77 15.46
CA VAL A 6 -15.98 -13.62 15.31
C VAL A 6 -15.72 -12.94 13.97
N VAL A 7 -16.77 -12.68 13.20
CA VAL A 7 -16.71 -11.87 11.97
C VAL A 7 -17.39 -10.52 12.19
N ALA A 8 -16.65 -9.42 11.99
CA ALA A 8 -17.25 -8.10 11.94
C ALA A 8 -18.06 -7.95 10.65
N LEU A 9 -19.38 -7.70 10.77
CA LEU A 9 -20.28 -7.40 9.67
C LEU A 9 -20.46 -5.87 9.60
N LEU A 10 -19.79 -5.22 8.63
CA LEU A 10 -19.83 -3.77 8.48
C LEU A 10 -20.67 -3.37 7.26
N GLY A 11 -21.65 -2.49 7.44
CA GLY A 11 -22.41 -1.97 6.31
C GLY A 11 -23.43 -0.89 6.63
N THR A 12 -24.15 -0.46 5.60
CA THR A 12 -25.20 0.55 5.66
C THR A 12 -26.54 -0.11 5.94
N LEU A 13 -26.90 -0.29 7.22
CA LEU A 13 -28.08 -1.07 7.64
C LEU A 13 -29.39 -0.32 7.37
N ASP A 14 -29.34 0.98 7.17
CA ASP A 14 -30.45 1.81 6.72
C ASP A 14 -31.00 1.41 5.33
N THR A 15 -30.16 0.82 4.49
CA THR A 15 -30.52 0.40 3.12
C THR A 15 -30.40 -1.09 2.89
N LYS A 16 -29.67 -1.83 3.75
CA LYS A 16 -29.31 -3.24 3.56
C LYS A 16 -29.55 -4.09 4.83
N GLY A 17 -30.41 -3.61 5.71
CA GLY A 17 -30.66 -4.30 7.00
C GLY A 17 -31.15 -5.75 6.84
N GLU A 18 -32.06 -6.02 5.88
CA GLU A 18 -32.57 -7.36 5.60
C GLU A 18 -31.46 -8.32 5.14
N GLU A 19 -30.60 -7.84 4.24
CA GLU A 19 -29.49 -8.64 3.69
C GLU A 19 -28.44 -8.95 4.76
N TYR A 20 -28.14 -7.98 5.65
CA TYR A 20 -27.24 -8.20 6.78
C TYR A 20 -27.82 -9.15 7.82
N ALA A 21 -29.13 -9.08 8.09
CA ALA A 21 -29.80 -10.07 8.95
C ALA A 21 -29.70 -11.49 8.39
N PHE A 22 -29.94 -11.64 7.08
CA PHE A 22 -29.78 -12.93 6.41
C PHE A 22 -28.33 -13.44 6.44
N LEU A 23 -27.37 -12.56 6.26
CA LEU A 23 -25.95 -12.90 6.30
C LEU A 23 -25.52 -13.36 7.70
N LYS A 24 -26.00 -12.67 8.76
CA LYS A 24 -25.81 -13.08 10.17
C LYS A 24 -26.34 -14.49 10.40
N GLU A 25 -27.55 -14.81 9.97
CA GLU A 25 -28.10 -16.17 10.08
C GLU A 25 -27.26 -17.22 9.33
N CYS A 26 -26.67 -16.85 8.18
CA CYS A 26 -25.80 -17.75 7.43
C CYS A 26 -24.51 -18.06 8.19
N LEU A 27 -23.90 -17.06 8.85
CA LEU A 27 -22.70 -17.23 9.67
C LEU A 27 -23.00 -18.01 10.98
N ASP A 28 -24.10 -17.74 11.63
CA ASP A 28 -24.55 -18.52 12.80
C ASP A 28 -24.63 -20.02 12.47
N LYS A 29 -25.21 -20.37 11.30
CA LYS A 29 -25.26 -21.76 10.83
C LYS A 29 -23.88 -22.36 10.54
N GLN A 30 -22.88 -21.52 10.29
CA GLN A 30 -21.47 -21.92 10.13
C GLN A 30 -20.71 -21.97 11.46
N ASN A 31 -21.38 -21.79 12.62
CA ASN A 31 -20.74 -21.71 13.93
C ASN A 31 -19.67 -20.62 14.03
N VAL A 32 -19.99 -19.42 13.54
CA VAL A 32 -19.20 -18.19 13.57
C VAL A 32 -20.06 -17.11 14.22
N ASP A 33 -19.53 -16.48 15.27
CA ASP A 33 -20.20 -15.36 15.91
C ASP A 33 -20.02 -14.08 15.08
N THR A 34 -20.90 -13.09 15.24
CA THR A 34 -20.87 -11.87 14.46
C THR A 34 -20.87 -10.64 15.34
N LEU A 35 -20.17 -9.59 14.89
CA LEU A 35 -20.20 -8.24 15.43
C LEU A 35 -20.79 -7.32 14.35
N LEU A 36 -22.09 -6.98 14.48
CA LEU A 36 -22.82 -6.19 13.48
C LEU A 36 -22.63 -4.70 13.71
N ILE A 37 -22.11 -3.99 12.71
CA ILE A 37 -21.71 -2.57 12.78
C ILE A 37 -22.45 -1.78 11.71
N ASP A 38 -23.22 -0.78 12.15
CA ASP A 38 -23.97 0.11 11.25
C ASP A 38 -23.12 1.32 10.87
N ALA A 39 -22.86 1.46 9.57
CA ALA A 39 -22.23 2.62 8.96
C ALA A 39 -23.21 3.41 8.06
N GLY A 40 -24.51 3.21 8.19
CA GLY A 40 -25.56 4.03 7.58
C GLY A 40 -25.68 5.40 8.25
N VAL A 41 -26.54 6.24 7.72
CA VAL A 41 -26.81 7.59 8.27
C VAL A 41 -28.27 7.78 8.69
N MET A 42 -29.15 6.88 8.26
CA MET A 42 -30.57 6.85 8.60
C MET A 42 -30.84 5.72 9.61
N ASP A 43 -32.00 5.69 10.25
CA ASP A 43 -32.36 4.60 11.16
C ASP A 43 -32.50 3.27 10.41
N PRO A 44 -31.85 2.21 10.87
CA PRO A 44 -31.89 0.92 10.20
C PRO A 44 -33.26 0.26 10.37
N PRO A 45 -33.86 -0.27 9.31
CA PRO A 45 -35.16 -0.94 9.38
C PRO A 45 -35.02 -2.37 9.94
N GLY A 46 -35.55 -2.61 11.13
CA GLY A 46 -35.77 -3.96 11.67
C GLY A 46 -34.54 -4.76 12.08
N VAL A 47 -33.36 -4.14 12.08
CA VAL A 47 -32.09 -4.77 12.47
C VAL A 47 -31.43 -3.96 13.58
N GLN A 48 -31.07 -4.64 14.67
CA GLN A 48 -30.36 -4.03 15.79
C GLN A 48 -28.85 -4.29 15.61
N PRO A 49 -28.01 -3.26 15.39
CA PRO A 49 -26.56 -3.42 15.38
C PRO A 49 -26.00 -3.60 16.80
N ASP A 50 -24.84 -4.26 16.89
CA ASP A 50 -24.05 -4.31 18.12
C ASP A 50 -23.30 -2.98 18.33
N ILE A 51 -22.88 -2.32 17.24
CA ILE A 51 -22.29 -0.98 17.24
C ILE A 51 -23.06 -0.10 16.27
N GLY A 52 -23.60 1.01 16.79
CA GLY A 52 -24.44 1.93 16.03
C GLY A 52 -23.63 2.92 15.20
N ARG A 53 -24.31 3.55 14.25
CA ARG A 53 -23.75 4.59 13.35
C ARG A 53 -23.19 5.80 14.10
N GLU A 54 -23.69 6.10 15.29
CA GLU A 54 -23.22 7.21 16.13
C GLU A 54 -21.75 6.99 16.54
N GLU A 55 -21.37 5.74 16.83
CA GLU A 55 -19.99 5.40 17.18
C GLU A 55 -19.07 5.49 15.98
N VAL A 56 -19.55 5.11 14.79
CA VAL A 56 -18.82 5.28 13.54
C VAL A 56 -18.60 6.78 13.21
N ALA A 57 -19.65 7.60 13.30
CA ALA A 57 -19.55 9.04 13.10
C ALA A 57 -18.61 9.71 14.12
N LYS A 58 -18.69 9.31 15.39
CA LYS A 58 -17.79 9.78 16.44
C LYS A 58 -16.33 9.43 16.17
N ALA A 59 -16.05 8.23 15.64
CA ALA A 59 -14.71 7.84 15.24
C ALA A 59 -14.16 8.69 14.08
N ALA A 60 -15.05 9.25 13.23
CA ALA A 60 -14.68 10.22 12.18
C ALA A 60 -14.48 11.64 12.70
N GLY A 61 -14.65 11.89 14.03
CA GLY A 61 -14.58 13.23 14.62
C GLY A 61 -15.78 14.12 14.35
N THR A 62 -16.97 13.52 14.09
CA THR A 62 -18.23 14.25 13.76
C THR A 62 -19.43 13.54 14.42
N SER A 63 -20.64 13.98 14.09
CA SER A 63 -21.89 13.36 14.52
C SER A 63 -22.82 13.09 13.32
N ILE A 64 -23.80 12.20 13.50
CA ILE A 64 -24.82 11.92 12.46
C ILE A 64 -25.56 13.22 12.11
N ASP A 65 -25.91 14.04 13.08
CA ASP A 65 -26.60 15.31 12.86
C ASP A 65 -25.77 16.29 12.01
N GLU A 66 -24.46 16.34 12.22
CA GLU A 66 -23.56 17.20 11.43
C GLU A 66 -23.40 16.67 10.00
N ILE A 67 -23.36 15.35 9.83
CA ILE A 67 -23.31 14.72 8.49
C ILE A 67 -24.60 15.03 7.72
N LEU A 68 -25.76 14.84 8.33
CA LEU A 68 -27.07 15.05 7.71
C LEU A 68 -27.29 16.51 7.32
N LYS A 69 -26.83 17.48 8.14
CA LYS A 69 -26.91 18.94 7.84
C LYS A 69 -26.21 19.34 6.55
N GLN A 70 -25.25 18.54 6.07
CA GLN A 70 -24.52 18.86 4.83
C GLN A 70 -25.34 18.56 3.57
N GLU A 71 -26.41 17.78 3.66
CA GLU A 71 -27.29 17.36 2.54
C GLU A 71 -26.51 16.81 1.32
N ASP A 72 -25.34 16.23 1.55
CA ASP A 72 -24.41 15.73 0.53
C ASP A 72 -24.06 14.26 0.80
N ARG A 73 -24.62 13.40 -0.06
CA ARG A 73 -24.41 11.94 0.06
C ARG A 73 -22.93 11.55 -0.08
N GLY A 74 -22.17 12.23 -0.95
CA GLY A 74 -20.75 11.95 -1.14
C GLY A 74 -19.94 12.24 0.11
N LYS A 75 -20.21 13.39 0.75
CA LYS A 75 -19.58 13.77 2.02
C LYS A 75 -19.99 12.84 3.17
N ALA A 76 -21.25 12.40 3.20
CA ALA A 76 -21.72 11.44 4.20
C ALA A 76 -20.97 10.11 4.06
N VAL A 77 -20.87 9.55 2.85
CA VAL A 77 -20.10 8.33 2.57
C VAL A 77 -18.64 8.49 2.97
N ALA A 78 -18.01 9.64 2.62
CA ALA A 78 -16.61 9.89 2.97
C ALA A 78 -16.39 10.01 4.49
N ALA A 79 -17.30 10.64 5.22
CA ALA A 79 -17.24 10.74 6.68
C ALA A 79 -17.37 9.36 7.33
N MET A 80 -18.39 8.58 6.93
CA MET A 80 -18.62 7.24 7.48
C MET A 80 -17.49 6.27 7.09
N ALA A 81 -16.87 6.41 5.92
CA ALA A 81 -15.69 5.62 5.53
C ALA A 81 -14.48 5.91 6.43
N ARG A 82 -14.22 7.20 6.75
CA ARG A 82 -13.16 7.55 7.73
C ARG A 82 -13.45 6.96 9.10
N GLY A 83 -14.69 7.12 9.60
CA GLY A 83 -15.08 6.58 10.90
C GLY A 83 -15.01 5.07 10.97
N ALA A 84 -15.45 4.38 9.93
CA ALA A 84 -15.36 2.93 9.83
C ALA A 84 -13.89 2.45 9.84
N LYS A 85 -13.00 3.14 9.12
CA LYS A 85 -11.56 2.87 9.13
C LYS A 85 -10.98 2.92 10.55
N GLU A 86 -11.21 4.03 11.26
CA GLU A 86 -10.67 4.23 12.63
C GLU A 86 -11.27 3.24 13.64
N LEU A 87 -12.59 3.04 13.58
CA LEU A 87 -13.30 2.13 14.48
C LEU A 87 -12.84 0.68 14.30
N ILE A 88 -12.79 0.20 13.05
CA ILE A 88 -12.41 -1.18 12.73
C ILE A 88 -10.95 -1.45 13.10
N SER A 89 -10.02 -0.52 12.87
CA SER A 89 -8.63 -0.65 13.29
C SER A 89 -8.51 -0.82 14.80
N ARG A 90 -9.24 -0.02 15.58
CA ARG A 90 -9.26 -0.12 17.05
C ARG A 90 -9.86 -1.45 17.53
N LEU A 91 -11.02 -1.84 17.00
CA LEU A 91 -11.69 -3.09 17.38
C LEU A 91 -10.83 -4.32 17.07
N TYR A 92 -10.09 -4.29 15.96
CA TYR A 92 -9.15 -5.37 15.62
C TYR A 92 -7.97 -5.42 16.61
N ALA A 93 -7.38 -4.27 16.94
CA ALA A 93 -6.30 -4.20 17.92
C ALA A 93 -6.74 -4.69 19.31
N ASP A 94 -8.01 -4.47 19.67
CA ASP A 94 -8.62 -4.95 20.92
C ASP A 94 -9.01 -6.46 20.84
N GLY A 95 -8.82 -7.14 19.71
CA GLY A 95 -9.15 -8.55 19.51
C GLY A 95 -10.66 -8.84 19.50
N ALA A 96 -11.48 -7.87 19.06
CA ALA A 96 -12.92 -7.98 19.05
C ALA A 96 -13.46 -8.90 17.94
N PHE A 97 -12.69 -9.13 16.88
CA PHE A 97 -13.06 -10.00 15.76
C PHE A 97 -11.84 -10.64 15.09
N ASP A 98 -12.06 -11.71 14.32
CA ASP A 98 -11.04 -12.51 13.64
C ASP A 98 -11.02 -12.27 12.11
N GLY A 99 -12.08 -11.70 11.55
CA GLY A 99 -12.20 -11.35 10.14
C GLY A 99 -13.32 -10.35 9.92
N ILE A 100 -13.35 -9.73 8.74
CA ILE A 100 -14.35 -8.71 8.39
C ILE A 100 -15.07 -9.07 7.09
N MET A 101 -16.37 -8.85 7.06
CA MET A 101 -17.21 -9.00 5.88
C MET A 101 -18.15 -7.80 5.73
N GLY A 102 -18.41 -7.44 4.48
CA GLY A 102 -19.44 -6.46 4.18
C GLY A 102 -19.99 -6.61 2.77
N MET A 103 -21.04 -5.83 2.48
CA MET A 103 -21.66 -5.83 1.15
C MET A 103 -22.17 -4.45 0.78
N GLY A 104 -22.29 -4.20 -0.52
CA GLY A 104 -22.93 -2.98 -1.00
C GLY A 104 -22.80 -2.71 -2.49
N GLY A 105 -23.49 -1.66 -2.91
CA GLY A 105 -23.24 -0.93 -4.15
C GLY A 105 -22.06 0.04 -3.98
N SER A 106 -21.99 1.11 -4.78
CA SER A 106 -20.87 2.05 -4.78
C SER A 106 -20.55 2.65 -3.40
N GLY A 107 -21.55 3.19 -2.70
CA GLY A 107 -21.34 3.83 -1.39
C GLY A 107 -20.94 2.83 -0.30
N GLY A 108 -21.66 1.69 -0.19
CA GLY A 108 -21.33 0.64 0.77
C GLY A 108 -19.94 0.04 0.52
N SER A 109 -19.58 -0.21 -0.75
CA SER A 109 -18.25 -0.73 -1.10
C SER A 109 -17.12 0.23 -0.71
N VAL A 110 -17.31 1.54 -0.86
CA VAL A 110 -16.33 2.56 -0.43
C VAL A 110 -16.11 2.51 1.08
N ILE A 111 -17.19 2.48 1.88
CA ILE A 111 -17.10 2.45 3.34
C ILE A 111 -16.42 1.17 3.82
N VAL A 112 -16.90 0.02 3.34
CA VAL A 112 -16.41 -1.30 3.78
C VAL A 112 -14.95 -1.51 3.36
N SER A 113 -14.60 -1.17 2.11
CA SER A 113 -13.23 -1.34 1.63
C SER A 113 -12.24 -0.40 2.32
N ALA A 114 -12.65 0.81 2.69
CA ALA A 114 -11.81 1.72 3.47
C ALA A 114 -11.44 1.12 4.84
N ALA A 115 -12.40 0.50 5.52
CA ALA A 115 -12.17 -0.21 6.77
C ALA A 115 -11.29 -1.46 6.59
N MET A 116 -11.54 -2.24 5.54
CA MET A 116 -10.76 -3.45 5.23
C MET A 116 -9.29 -3.14 4.91
N ARG A 117 -9.02 -2.07 4.16
CA ARG A 117 -7.65 -1.64 3.83
C ARG A 117 -6.85 -1.15 5.04
N ALA A 118 -7.49 -0.83 6.15
CA ALA A 118 -6.82 -0.44 7.38
C ALA A 118 -6.38 -1.64 8.25
N LEU A 119 -6.82 -2.84 7.89
CA LEU A 119 -6.43 -4.07 8.58
C LEU A 119 -5.16 -4.67 7.99
N PRO A 120 -4.32 -5.31 8.81
CA PRO A 120 -3.13 -6.01 8.33
C PRO A 120 -3.41 -7.01 7.20
N VAL A 121 -2.44 -7.25 6.35
CA VAL A 121 -2.45 -8.38 5.39
C VAL A 121 -2.57 -9.69 6.16
N GLY A 122 -3.30 -10.67 5.60
CA GLY A 122 -3.58 -11.96 6.27
C GLY A 122 -4.83 -11.98 7.14
N VAL A 123 -5.37 -10.83 7.56
CA VAL A 123 -6.68 -10.79 8.21
C VAL A 123 -7.78 -11.12 7.18
N PRO A 124 -8.65 -12.11 7.42
CA PRO A 124 -9.73 -12.45 6.49
C PRO A 124 -10.64 -11.28 6.15
N LYS A 125 -10.74 -10.92 4.87
CA LYS A 125 -11.51 -9.78 4.34
C LYS A 125 -12.35 -10.21 3.15
N LEU A 126 -13.68 -10.06 3.20
CA LEU A 126 -14.56 -10.40 2.10
C LEU A 126 -15.61 -9.31 1.86
N LEU A 127 -15.63 -8.76 0.64
CA LEU A 127 -16.60 -7.75 0.20
C LEU A 127 -17.48 -8.30 -0.92
N VAL A 128 -18.79 -8.42 -0.69
CA VAL A 128 -19.76 -8.67 -1.76
C VAL A 128 -20.16 -7.33 -2.38
N SER A 129 -19.92 -7.15 -3.68
CA SER A 129 -20.12 -5.86 -4.33
C SER A 129 -20.74 -5.97 -5.71
N THR A 130 -21.66 -5.05 -6.01
CA THR A 130 -22.18 -4.86 -7.38
C THR A 130 -21.10 -4.38 -8.34
N LEU A 131 -19.96 -3.89 -7.84
CA LEU A 131 -18.86 -3.32 -8.64
C LEU A 131 -17.69 -4.29 -8.86
N ALA A 132 -17.77 -5.50 -8.30
CA ALA A 132 -16.68 -6.47 -8.40
C ALA A 132 -16.45 -7.04 -9.82
N SER A 133 -17.32 -6.73 -10.78
CA SER A 133 -17.15 -7.07 -12.21
C SER A 133 -16.45 -5.97 -13.03
N GLY A 134 -16.14 -4.83 -12.42
CA GLY A 134 -15.50 -3.67 -13.04
C GLY A 134 -14.10 -3.39 -12.52
N ASP A 135 -13.70 -2.11 -12.49
CA ASP A 135 -12.43 -1.68 -11.90
C ASP A 135 -12.47 -1.79 -10.37
N THR A 136 -11.75 -2.74 -9.82
CA THR A 136 -11.70 -3.02 -8.38
C THR A 136 -10.55 -2.29 -7.66
N ARG A 137 -9.61 -1.68 -8.38
CA ARG A 137 -8.44 -0.98 -7.81
C ARG A 137 -8.79 0.03 -6.74
N PRO A 138 -9.83 0.89 -6.89
CA PRO A 138 -10.19 1.86 -5.85
C PRO A 138 -10.64 1.23 -4.52
N TYR A 139 -11.12 -0.01 -4.57
CA TYR A 139 -11.62 -0.75 -3.40
C TYR A 139 -10.53 -1.60 -2.76
N VAL A 140 -9.83 -2.38 -3.57
CA VAL A 140 -8.80 -3.31 -3.10
C VAL A 140 -7.51 -2.57 -2.71
N GLY A 141 -7.09 -1.59 -3.52
CA GLY A 141 -5.80 -0.92 -3.32
C GLY A 141 -4.66 -1.93 -3.34
N THR A 142 -3.87 -1.94 -2.28
CA THR A 142 -2.76 -2.88 -2.04
C THR A 142 -3.11 -3.95 -0.99
N SER A 143 -4.38 -4.08 -0.60
CA SER A 143 -4.83 -5.01 0.43
C SER A 143 -5.34 -6.33 -0.19
N ASP A 144 -5.25 -7.41 0.58
CA ASP A 144 -5.69 -8.77 0.24
C ASP A 144 -7.20 -8.97 0.37
N ILE A 145 -8.01 -8.02 -0.12
CA ILE A 145 -9.46 -8.08 -0.06
C ILE A 145 -10.01 -9.06 -1.10
N CYS A 146 -10.74 -10.08 -0.66
CA CYS A 146 -11.52 -10.94 -1.53
C CYS A 146 -12.82 -10.21 -1.94
N MET A 147 -12.99 -9.88 -3.23
CA MET A 147 -14.22 -9.31 -3.76
C MET A 147 -15.04 -10.35 -4.48
N MET A 148 -16.33 -10.47 -4.08
CA MET A 148 -17.30 -11.37 -4.72
C MET A 148 -18.37 -10.54 -5.43
N TYR A 149 -18.59 -10.83 -6.73
CA TYR A 149 -19.63 -10.16 -7.50
C TYR A 149 -21.02 -10.60 -7.07
N SER A 150 -21.89 -9.63 -6.79
CA SER A 150 -23.28 -9.90 -6.36
C SER A 150 -24.18 -10.42 -7.48
N VAL A 151 -23.75 -10.32 -8.75
CA VAL A 151 -24.46 -10.70 -9.98
C VAL A 151 -25.73 -9.89 -10.22
N VAL A 152 -26.55 -9.73 -9.19
CA VAL A 152 -27.73 -8.87 -9.17
C VAL A 152 -27.52 -7.73 -8.20
N ASP A 153 -28.35 -6.69 -8.29
CA ASP A 153 -28.33 -5.64 -7.29
C ASP A 153 -28.67 -6.20 -5.89
N ILE A 154 -28.07 -5.62 -4.88
CA ILE A 154 -28.29 -5.98 -3.49
C ILE A 154 -29.54 -5.19 -3.04
N SER A 155 -30.71 -5.77 -3.23
CA SER A 155 -32.00 -5.17 -2.91
C SER A 155 -33.02 -6.27 -2.58
N GLY A 156 -33.13 -6.56 -1.28
CA GLY A 156 -33.90 -7.69 -0.76
C GLY A 156 -33.26 -9.05 -1.02
N ILE A 157 -33.84 -10.08 -0.39
CA ILE A 157 -33.38 -11.46 -0.52
C ILE A 157 -34.19 -12.19 -1.60
N ASN A 158 -33.51 -12.54 -2.69
CA ASN A 158 -34.07 -13.37 -3.75
C ASN A 158 -33.24 -14.66 -3.91
N ARG A 159 -33.66 -15.56 -4.80
CA ARG A 159 -32.99 -16.85 -4.98
C ARG A 159 -31.51 -16.73 -5.37
N ILE A 160 -31.15 -15.71 -6.16
CA ILE A 160 -29.78 -15.50 -6.63
C ILE A 160 -28.97 -14.86 -5.52
N SER A 161 -29.43 -13.73 -4.94
CA SER A 161 -28.72 -13.05 -3.85
C SER A 161 -28.52 -13.97 -2.63
N ALA A 162 -29.56 -14.79 -2.28
CA ALA A 162 -29.44 -15.77 -1.23
C ALA A 162 -28.35 -16.83 -1.47
N ALA A 163 -28.19 -17.31 -2.70
CA ALA A 163 -27.14 -18.27 -3.05
C ALA A 163 -25.75 -17.64 -2.91
N ILE A 164 -25.56 -16.42 -3.43
CA ILE A 164 -24.29 -15.69 -3.37
C ILE A 164 -23.92 -15.36 -1.92
N LEU A 165 -24.86 -14.85 -1.12
CA LEU A 165 -24.61 -14.52 0.29
C LEU A 165 -24.30 -15.75 1.15
N ARG A 166 -24.91 -16.91 0.88
CA ARG A 166 -24.52 -18.18 1.53
C ARG A 166 -23.08 -18.58 1.18
N ASN A 167 -22.71 -18.47 -0.11
CA ASN A 167 -21.36 -18.78 -0.53
C ASN A 167 -20.34 -17.83 0.12
N ALA A 168 -20.66 -16.54 0.18
CA ALA A 168 -19.82 -15.53 0.81
C ALA A 168 -19.66 -15.79 2.33
N ALA A 169 -20.75 -16.12 3.02
CA ALA A 169 -20.71 -16.51 4.45
C ALA A 169 -19.86 -17.77 4.67
N ALA A 170 -20.01 -18.79 3.80
CA ALA A 170 -19.20 -20.01 3.90
C ALA A 170 -17.71 -19.73 3.63
N SER A 171 -17.41 -18.83 2.70
CA SER A 171 -16.03 -18.45 2.37
C SER A 171 -15.35 -17.76 3.56
N ILE A 172 -15.95 -16.71 4.12
CA ILE A 172 -15.34 -16.00 5.25
C ILE A 172 -15.29 -16.89 6.51
N ALA A 173 -16.29 -17.75 6.72
CA ALA A 173 -16.28 -18.71 7.82
C ALA A 173 -15.14 -19.73 7.69
N GLY A 174 -14.82 -20.16 6.46
CA GLY A 174 -13.64 -20.99 6.18
C GLY A 174 -12.35 -20.25 6.48
N MET A 175 -12.21 -19.01 6.04
CA MET A 175 -11.03 -18.16 6.25
C MET A 175 -10.73 -17.96 7.75
N VAL A 176 -11.75 -17.59 8.57
CA VAL A 176 -11.52 -17.32 10.00
C VAL A 176 -11.29 -18.59 10.83
N LYS A 177 -11.67 -19.77 10.32
CA LYS A 177 -11.42 -21.07 10.95
C LYS A 177 -10.15 -21.74 10.49
N ALA A 178 -9.53 -21.25 9.41
CA ALA A 178 -8.27 -21.79 8.94
C ALA A 178 -7.23 -21.71 10.08
N PRO A 179 -6.45 -22.79 10.30
CA PRO A 179 -5.36 -22.73 11.26
C PRO A 179 -4.42 -21.60 10.88
N ARG A 180 -4.16 -20.70 11.80
CA ARG A 180 -3.03 -19.75 11.63
C ARG A 180 -1.79 -20.49 12.07
N GLU A 181 -0.86 -20.68 11.16
CA GLU A 181 0.47 -21.17 11.53
C GLU A 181 1.08 -20.17 12.50
N ALA A 182 1.71 -20.67 13.57
CA ALA A 182 2.35 -19.79 14.54
C ALA A 182 3.52 -19.08 13.83
N GLU A 183 3.40 -17.76 13.67
CA GLU A 183 4.49 -16.97 13.12
C GLU A 183 5.78 -17.19 13.94
N GLY A 184 6.89 -17.47 13.26
CA GLY A 184 8.19 -17.10 13.77
C GLY A 184 9.07 -18.16 14.44
N GLN A 185 8.84 -19.47 14.38
CA GLN A 185 9.88 -20.45 14.78
C GLN A 185 10.59 -21.05 13.54
N GLY A 186 11.69 -20.39 13.12
CA GLY A 186 12.55 -20.88 12.03
C GLY A 186 12.37 -20.14 10.69
N GLU A 187 11.55 -19.11 10.63
CA GLU A 187 11.42 -18.28 9.44
C GLU A 187 12.60 -17.33 9.30
N LYS A 188 13.06 -17.15 8.05
CA LYS A 188 14.11 -16.19 7.74
C LYS A 188 13.56 -14.77 7.89
N PRO A 189 14.36 -13.81 8.42
CA PRO A 189 13.95 -12.41 8.40
C PRO A 189 13.69 -11.95 6.96
N ILE A 190 12.60 -11.18 6.76
CA ILE A 190 12.21 -10.70 5.44
C ILE A 190 12.81 -9.32 5.20
N ILE A 191 13.53 -9.19 4.08
CA ILE A 191 13.98 -7.91 3.54
C ILE A 191 13.08 -7.52 2.36
N GLY A 192 12.42 -6.37 2.46
CA GLY A 192 11.73 -5.75 1.33
C GLY A 192 12.73 -5.04 0.43
N ALA A 193 12.69 -5.30 -0.89
CA ALA A 193 13.60 -4.66 -1.82
C ALA A 193 12.87 -4.19 -3.08
N THR A 194 13.27 -3.02 -3.62
CA THR A 194 12.62 -2.41 -4.79
C THR A 194 13.46 -2.60 -6.06
N MET A 195 12.77 -2.78 -7.19
CA MET A 195 13.37 -2.98 -8.49
C MET A 195 12.58 -2.27 -9.59
N PHE A 196 13.29 -1.80 -10.60
CA PHE A 196 12.73 -1.35 -11.87
C PHE A 196 13.56 -1.93 -13.03
N GLY A 197 13.03 -1.94 -14.26
CA GLY A 197 13.71 -2.58 -15.40
C GLY A 197 15.17 -2.15 -15.57
N VAL A 198 15.46 -0.86 -15.38
CA VAL A 198 16.81 -0.27 -15.55
C VAL A 198 17.73 -0.41 -14.33
N THR A 199 17.27 -1.04 -13.24
CA THR A 199 18.05 -1.35 -12.02
C THR A 199 18.03 -2.85 -11.69
N THR A 200 17.50 -3.67 -12.60
CA THR A 200 17.38 -5.13 -12.41
C THR A 200 18.72 -5.81 -12.08
N PRO A 201 19.87 -5.50 -12.75
CA PRO A 201 21.13 -6.13 -12.39
C PRO A 201 21.55 -5.86 -10.95
N CYS A 202 21.41 -4.62 -10.47
CA CYS A 202 21.68 -4.24 -9.08
C CYS A 202 20.93 -5.13 -8.11
N LEU A 203 19.59 -5.20 -8.27
CA LEU A 203 18.78 -5.97 -7.32
C LEU A 203 19.02 -7.48 -7.43
N THR A 204 19.32 -8.01 -8.62
CA THR A 204 19.66 -9.43 -8.77
C THR A 204 20.88 -9.79 -7.94
N HIS A 205 21.97 -9.04 -8.04
CA HIS A 205 23.18 -9.27 -7.24
C HIS A 205 22.96 -9.06 -5.75
N ALA A 206 22.24 -7.98 -5.37
CA ALA A 206 21.97 -7.71 -3.96
C ALA A 206 21.11 -8.81 -3.34
N ARG A 207 20.09 -9.28 -4.06
CA ARG A 207 19.21 -10.36 -3.62
C ARG A 207 19.98 -11.66 -3.41
N GLU A 208 20.79 -12.10 -4.39
CA GLU A 208 21.61 -13.29 -4.27
C GLU A 208 22.48 -13.23 -3.01
N LYS A 209 23.12 -12.09 -2.77
CA LYS A 209 23.94 -11.87 -1.58
C LYS A 209 23.16 -11.94 -0.27
N LEU A 210 21.96 -11.36 -0.21
CA LEU A 210 21.10 -11.40 0.98
C LEU A 210 20.55 -12.81 1.23
N GLU A 211 20.20 -13.56 0.21
CA GLU A 211 19.75 -14.95 0.32
C GLU A 211 20.89 -15.86 0.86
N GLU A 212 22.15 -15.63 0.44
CA GLU A 212 23.33 -16.29 1.00
C GLU A 212 23.53 -15.97 2.50
N LEU A 213 23.23 -14.75 2.92
CA LEU A 213 23.32 -14.32 4.32
C LEU A 213 22.17 -14.85 5.19
N GLY A 214 21.18 -15.51 4.58
CA GLY A 214 20.11 -16.20 5.30
C GLY A 214 18.80 -15.44 5.38
N TYR A 215 18.62 -14.37 4.59
CA TYR A 215 17.37 -13.61 4.51
C TYR A 215 16.40 -14.21 3.48
N GLU A 216 15.12 -13.90 3.64
CA GLU A 216 14.12 -13.97 2.58
C GLU A 216 13.98 -12.58 1.95
N VAL A 217 14.01 -12.47 0.62
CA VAL A 217 13.93 -11.18 -0.07
C VAL A 217 12.65 -11.09 -0.88
N LEU A 218 11.77 -10.17 -0.49
CA LEU A 218 10.57 -9.82 -1.24
C LEU A 218 10.86 -8.65 -2.18
N VAL A 219 10.72 -8.91 -3.48
CA VAL A 219 10.99 -7.90 -4.52
C VAL A 219 9.71 -7.20 -4.94
N PHE A 220 9.73 -5.86 -4.88
CA PHE A 220 8.63 -4.99 -5.29
C PHE A 220 9.03 -4.20 -6.54
N HIS A 221 8.21 -4.33 -7.60
CA HIS A 221 8.43 -3.54 -8.82
C HIS A 221 7.99 -2.10 -8.57
N ALA A 222 8.92 -1.15 -8.63
CA ALA A 222 8.73 0.28 -8.33
C ALA A 222 7.90 0.97 -9.45
N VAL A 223 6.61 0.67 -9.48
CA VAL A 223 5.62 1.14 -10.46
C VAL A 223 4.39 1.77 -9.80
N GLY A 224 4.58 2.43 -8.67
CA GLY A 224 3.52 3.01 -7.85
C GLY A 224 2.91 1.97 -6.90
N VAL A 225 2.20 0.99 -7.43
CA VAL A 225 1.57 -0.08 -6.62
C VAL A 225 2.61 -0.89 -5.84
N GLY A 226 3.78 -1.14 -6.42
CA GLY A 226 4.84 -1.92 -5.78
C GLY A 226 5.39 -1.22 -4.54
N GLY A 227 5.73 0.06 -4.63
CA GLY A 227 6.16 0.86 -3.49
C GLY A 227 5.07 0.95 -2.42
N GLN A 228 3.82 1.23 -2.81
CA GLN A 228 2.68 1.24 -1.87
C GLN A 228 2.51 -0.10 -1.15
N THR A 229 2.68 -1.22 -1.86
CA THR A 229 2.57 -2.56 -1.26
C THR A 229 3.69 -2.81 -0.25
N MET A 230 4.94 -2.45 -0.59
CA MET A 230 6.07 -2.55 0.33
C MET A 230 5.84 -1.72 1.59
N GLU A 231 5.45 -0.44 1.45
CA GLU A 231 5.11 0.45 2.59
C GLU A 231 4.00 -0.16 3.47
N SER A 232 2.97 -0.77 2.86
CA SER A 232 1.88 -1.43 3.59
C SER A 232 2.35 -2.66 4.38
N LEU A 233 3.22 -3.49 3.80
CA LEU A 233 3.78 -4.67 4.47
C LEU A 233 4.75 -4.30 5.60
N ILE A 234 5.50 -3.20 5.45
CA ILE A 234 6.32 -2.64 6.53
C ILE A 234 5.43 -2.23 7.70
N ARG A 235 4.37 -1.42 7.45
CA ARG A 235 3.42 -0.99 8.50
C ARG A 235 2.68 -2.16 9.15
N SER A 236 2.52 -3.27 8.42
CA SER A 236 1.91 -4.51 8.93
C SER A 236 2.90 -5.41 9.70
N GLY A 237 4.19 -5.05 9.78
CA GLY A 237 5.20 -5.79 10.54
C GLY A 237 5.78 -7.03 9.85
N TYR A 238 5.48 -7.26 8.56
CA TYR A 238 6.02 -8.42 7.82
C TYR A 238 7.47 -8.23 7.38
N ILE A 239 7.91 -7.00 7.15
CA ILE A 239 9.24 -6.67 6.66
C ILE A 239 10.11 -6.22 7.83
N SER A 240 11.25 -6.88 8.00
CA SER A 240 12.18 -6.66 9.11
C SER A 240 13.27 -5.63 8.79
N ALA A 241 13.58 -5.43 7.50
CA ALA A 241 14.54 -4.45 7.01
C ALA A 241 14.25 -4.11 5.54
N VAL A 242 14.75 -2.98 5.04
CA VAL A 242 14.47 -2.51 3.68
C VAL A 242 15.75 -2.23 2.91
N LEU A 243 15.84 -2.78 1.68
CA LEU A 243 16.81 -2.40 0.66
C LEU A 243 16.07 -1.65 -0.47
N ASP A 244 15.88 -0.36 -0.32
CA ASP A 244 15.16 0.48 -1.28
C ASP A 244 16.13 0.98 -2.38
N ALA A 245 16.55 0.05 -3.24
CA ALA A 245 17.54 0.33 -4.28
C ALA A 245 16.98 1.20 -5.40
N THR A 246 15.64 1.25 -5.57
CA THR A 246 14.97 1.90 -6.70
C THR A 246 13.86 2.82 -6.21
N THR A 247 14.09 4.11 -6.33
CA THR A 247 13.21 5.17 -5.80
C THR A 247 12.56 6.02 -6.92
N THR A 248 12.46 5.49 -8.14
CA THR A 248 11.87 6.17 -9.33
C THR A 248 10.46 6.72 -9.07
N GLU A 249 9.69 6.10 -8.17
CA GLU A 249 8.34 6.53 -7.79
C GLU A 249 8.32 7.95 -7.19
N LEU A 250 9.43 8.40 -6.56
CA LEU A 250 9.60 9.78 -6.09
C LEU A 250 9.83 10.75 -7.26
N ALA A 251 10.49 10.32 -8.33
CA ALA A 251 10.62 11.10 -9.55
C ALA A 251 9.26 11.29 -10.23
N ASP A 252 8.44 10.24 -10.28
CA ASP A 252 7.07 10.33 -10.78
C ASP A 252 6.21 11.29 -9.94
N GLU A 253 6.34 11.27 -8.60
CA GLU A 253 5.64 12.20 -7.71
C GLU A 253 6.02 13.66 -7.97
N VAL A 254 7.31 13.96 -8.13
CA VAL A 254 7.82 15.32 -8.34
C VAL A 254 7.53 15.84 -9.75
N ALA A 255 7.75 15.01 -10.77
CA ALA A 255 7.62 15.39 -12.17
C ALA A 255 6.20 15.20 -12.73
N GLY A 256 5.30 14.54 -11.99
CA GLY A 256 3.93 14.27 -12.42
C GLY A 256 3.81 13.11 -13.39
N GLY A 257 4.63 12.10 -13.24
CA GLY A 257 4.52 10.83 -13.94
C GLY A 257 3.37 9.97 -13.42
N THR A 258 3.15 8.83 -14.05
CA THR A 258 1.99 7.95 -13.77
C THR A 258 2.28 6.82 -12.80
N LEU A 259 3.53 6.64 -12.38
CA LEU A 259 3.96 5.56 -11.49
C LEU A 259 4.29 6.07 -10.08
N SER A 260 3.75 7.22 -9.64
CA SER A 260 3.87 7.70 -8.27
C SER A 260 3.27 6.68 -7.29
N ALA A 261 3.97 6.42 -6.20
CA ALA A 261 3.46 5.67 -5.05
C ALA A 261 2.77 6.57 -4.00
N GLY A 262 2.65 7.85 -4.30
CA GLY A 262 2.09 8.87 -3.41
C GLY A 262 3.13 9.57 -2.52
N PRO A 263 2.70 10.61 -1.79
CA PRO A 263 3.59 11.44 -0.99
C PRO A 263 4.25 10.71 0.18
N ASP A 264 3.64 9.63 0.67
CA ASP A 264 4.10 8.87 1.84
C ASP A 264 5.16 7.79 1.48
N ARG A 265 5.56 7.71 0.20
CA ARG A 265 6.61 6.78 -0.26
C ARG A 265 7.94 7.08 0.43
N LEU A 266 8.66 6.06 0.90
CA LEU A 266 9.93 6.14 1.63
C LEU A 266 9.76 6.61 3.10
N GLU A 267 8.60 6.38 3.73
CA GLU A 267 8.35 6.79 5.13
C GLU A 267 8.16 5.59 6.09
N ALA A 268 7.54 4.50 5.64
CA ALA A 268 7.12 3.42 6.53
C ALA A 268 8.28 2.76 7.29
N ALA A 269 9.44 2.56 6.66
CA ALA A 269 10.61 1.97 7.33
C ALA A 269 11.12 2.88 8.46
N GLY A 270 11.21 4.19 8.17
CA GLY A 270 11.59 5.21 9.16
C GLY A 270 10.59 5.31 10.31
N GLU A 271 9.28 5.29 10.03
CA GLU A 271 8.21 5.33 11.02
C GLU A 271 8.22 4.09 11.92
N ALA A 272 8.38 2.90 11.31
CA ALA A 272 8.45 1.62 12.02
C ALA A 272 9.75 1.44 12.82
N GLY A 273 10.78 2.24 12.53
CA GLY A 273 12.08 2.14 13.18
C GLY A 273 12.89 0.91 12.77
N ILE A 274 12.57 0.31 11.60
CA ILE A 274 13.35 -0.81 11.06
C ILE A 274 14.55 -0.31 10.25
N PRO A 275 15.65 -1.10 10.15
CA PRO A 275 16.81 -0.74 9.35
C PRO A 275 16.47 -0.55 7.88
N GLN A 276 17.08 0.46 7.24
CA GLN A 276 16.91 0.70 5.82
C GLN A 276 18.20 1.16 5.14
N VAL A 277 18.42 0.62 3.95
CA VAL A 277 19.43 1.08 2.99
C VAL A 277 18.69 1.59 1.75
N VAL A 278 18.95 2.83 1.38
CA VAL A 278 18.27 3.52 0.28
C VAL A 278 19.26 3.89 -0.79
N SER A 279 18.86 3.82 -2.06
CA SER A 279 19.62 4.35 -3.20
C SER A 279 18.74 5.13 -4.16
N LEU A 280 19.36 5.71 -5.18
CA LEU A 280 18.77 6.65 -6.12
C LEU A 280 18.36 5.99 -7.44
N GLY A 281 18.13 4.66 -7.43
CA GLY A 281 17.85 3.91 -8.64
C GLY A 281 16.68 4.49 -9.43
N ALA A 282 16.93 4.79 -10.72
CA ALA A 282 15.98 5.26 -11.71
C ALA A 282 15.22 6.56 -11.36
N VAL A 283 15.83 7.48 -10.58
CA VAL A 283 15.26 8.83 -10.35
C VAL A 283 15.56 9.80 -11.50
N ASP A 284 16.38 9.38 -12.46
CA ASP A 284 16.64 10.07 -13.72
C ASP A 284 15.41 10.15 -14.64
N MET A 285 14.32 9.43 -14.30
CA MET A 285 13.14 9.35 -15.15
C MET A 285 11.81 9.45 -14.40
N ALA A 286 10.83 10.09 -15.06
CA ALA A 286 9.41 9.97 -14.77
C ALA A 286 8.72 9.16 -15.86
N ASN A 287 7.70 8.38 -15.49
CA ASN A 287 7.12 7.36 -16.35
C ASN A 287 5.72 7.77 -16.83
N PHE A 288 5.44 7.51 -18.10
CA PHE A 288 4.15 7.75 -18.74
C PHE A 288 3.71 6.52 -19.54
N GLY A 289 2.44 6.49 -19.89
CA GLY A 289 1.86 5.51 -20.80
C GLY A 289 2.35 5.68 -22.24
N PRO A 290 1.57 5.24 -23.25
CA PRO A 290 1.90 5.45 -24.66
C PRO A 290 2.27 6.90 -24.97
N ALA A 291 3.24 7.14 -25.86
CA ALA A 291 3.77 8.47 -26.14
C ALA A 291 2.67 9.52 -26.49
N ALA A 292 1.60 9.09 -27.16
CA ALA A 292 0.45 9.94 -27.48
C ALA A 292 -0.36 10.39 -26.26
N THR A 293 -0.16 9.78 -25.08
CA THR A 293 -0.87 10.12 -23.82
C THR A 293 -0.05 11.03 -22.91
N VAL A 294 1.20 11.33 -23.27
CA VAL A 294 2.05 12.26 -22.50
C VAL A 294 1.43 13.66 -22.56
N PRO A 295 1.26 14.35 -21.41
CA PRO A 295 0.67 15.69 -21.38
C PRO A 295 1.44 16.70 -22.21
N GLU A 296 0.72 17.54 -22.97
CA GLU A 296 1.29 18.55 -23.90
C GLU A 296 2.30 19.51 -23.21
N LYS A 297 2.13 19.77 -21.92
CA LYS A 297 3.08 20.59 -21.13
C LYS A 297 4.51 20.06 -21.13
N PHE A 298 4.72 18.80 -21.46
CA PHE A 298 6.02 18.14 -21.48
C PHE A 298 6.63 18.01 -22.89
N LYS A 299 5.99 18.50 -23.95
CA LYS A 299 6.38 18.31 -25.36
C LYS A 299 7.85 18.60 -25.69
N ASP A 300 8.47 19.52 -24.95
CA ASP A 300 9.86 19.95 -25.18
C ASP A 300 10.88 19.19 -24.30
N ARG A 301 10.43 18.15 -23.57
CA ARG A 301 11.27 17.33 -22.69
C ARG A 301 11.99 16.22 -23.45
N LYS A 302 13.05 15.69 -22.86
CA LYS A 302 13.77 14.54 -23.39
C LYS A 302 13.02 13.25 -23.06
N PHE A 303 12.67 12.49 -24.09
CA PHE A 303 11.95 11.22 -23.96
C PHE A 303 12.75 10.03 -24.46
N HIS A 304 12.49 8.88 -23.88
CA HIS A 304 12.87 7.58 -24.39
C HIS A 304 11.62 6.70 -24.45
N ILE A 305 11.27 6.25 -25.67
CA ILE A 305 10.17 5.30 -25.87
C ILE A 305 10.70 3.92 -25.54
N HIS A 306 10.32 3.39 -24.38
CA HIS A 306 10.76 2.08 -23.93
C HIS A 306 10.04 0.96 -24.69
N ASN A 307 8.72 1.13 -24.92
CA ASN A 307 7.87 0.26 -25.74
C ASN A 307 6.57 1.00 -26.10
N ASP A 308 5.63 0.33 -26.77
CA ASP A 308 4.38 0.93 -27.24
C ASP A 308 3.47 1.45 -26.10
N THR A 309 3.69 1.00 -24.88
CA THR A 309 2.86 1.33 -23.70
C THR A 309 3.59 2.12 -22.62
N VAL A 310 4.91 2.34 -22.77
CA VAL A 310 5.73 3.02 -21.76
C VAL A 310 6.67 4.04 -22.40
N THR A 311 6.53 5.28 -21.97
CA THR A 311 7.39 6.41 -22.36
C THR A 311 8.07 6.95 -21.11
N LEU A 312 9.40 7.03 -21.14
CA LEU A 312 10.23 7.57 -20.07
C LEU A 312 10.56 9.03 -20.40
N MET A 313 10.49 9.91 -19.43
CA MET A 313 10.83 11.32 -19.52
C MET A 313 11.99 11.65 -18.59
N ARG A 314 13.09 12.16 -19.09
CA ARG A 314 14.26 12.58 -18.26
C ARG A 314 13.83 13.67 -17.27
N THR A 315 14.17 13.50 -16.00
CA THR A 315 14.02 14.52 -14.96
C THR A 315 15.01 15.67 -15.17
N THR A 316 14.59 16.91 -14.87
CA THR A 316 15.44 18.11 -15.02
C THR A 316 16.33 18.30 -13.78
N PRO A 317 17.38 19.17 -13.87
CA PRO A 317 18.16 19.55 -12.69
C PRO A 317 17.31 20.08 -11.53
N GLU A 318 16.27 20.87 -11.81
CA GLU A 318 15.37 21.39 -10.78
C GLU A 318 14.51 20.31 -10.15
N GLU A 319 14.02 19.35 -10.95
CA GLU A 319 13.28 18.20 -10.44
C GLU A 319 14.20 17.29 -9.61
N ASN A 320 15.40 17.02 -10.06
CA ASN A 320 16.40 16.24 -9.33
C ASN A 320 16.78 16.90 -7.99
N SER A 321 16.96 18.22 -7.97
CA SER A 321 17.18 18.96 -6.72
C SER A 321 16.01 18.84 -5.76
N LYS A 322 14.76 18.80 -6.25
CA LYS A 322 13.56 18.57 -5.40
C LYS A 322 13.51 17.15 -4.88
N ILE A 323 13.81 16.16 -5.73
CA ILE A 323 13.86 14.74 -5.35
C ILE A 323 14.90 14.54 -4.26
N GLY A 324 16.12 15.11 -4.43
CA GLY A 324 17.18 15.02 -3.43
C GLY A 324 16.77 15.59 -2.07
N ARG A 325 16.13 16.76 -2.05
CA ARG A 325 15.60 17.35 -0.80
C ARG A 325 14.51 16.48 -0.17
N MET A 326 13.57 15.97 -0.97
CA MET A 326 12.50 15.09 -0.50
C MET A 326 13.07 13.82 0.14
N ILE A 327 14.04 13.17 -0.49
CA ILE A 327 14.71 11.98 0.05
C ILE A 327 15.40 12.34 1.38
N ALA A 328 16.19 13.41 1.41
CA ALA A 328 16.89 13.83 2.62
C ALA A 328 15.91 14.11 3.80
N GLU A 329 14.83 14.85 3.55
CA GLU A 329 13.80 15.15 4.57
C GLU A 329 13.19 13.86 5.16
N LYS A 330 12.82 12.89 4.30
CA LYS A 330 12.24 11.62 4.74
C LYS A 330 13.22 10.76 5.52
N LEU A 331 14.48 10.66 5.07
CA LEU A 331 15.50 9.88 5.76
C LEU A 331 15.92 10.53 7.09
N ASN A 332 15.98 11.85 7.17
CA ASN A 332 16.27 12.59 8.41
C ASN A 332 15.19 12.37 9.50
N ALA A 333 13.96 12.06 9.11
CA ALA A 333 12.86 11.75 10.00
C ALA A 333 12.84 10.29 10.48
N ALA A 334 13.67 9.42 9.90
CA ALA A 334 13.70 8.00 10.23
C ALA A 334 14.12 7.77 11.70
N LYS A 335 13.47 6.80 12.34
CA LYS A 335 13.76 6.37 13.72
C LYS A 335 14.73 5.19 13.77
N GLY A 336 14.81 4.41 12.69
CA GLY A 336 15.69 3.26 12.55
C GLY A 336 17.05 3.61 11.94
N ALA A 337 17.99 2.66 12.03
CA ALA A 337 19.30 2.80 11.40
C ALA A 337 19.15 2.95 9.88
N THR A 338 19.71 4.01 9.32
CA THR A 338 19.51 4.40 7.92
C THR A 338 20.84 4.70 7.22
N ALA A 339 21.03 4.16 6.02
CA ALA A 339 22.13 4.53 5.14
C ALA A 339 21.61 4.91 3.74
N LEU A 340 22.22 5.93 3.15
CA LEU A 340 21.96 6.38 1.78
C LEU A 340 23.19 6.08 0.90
N PHE A 341 22.98 5.38 -0.21
CA PHE A 341 24.00 5.08 -1.20
C PHE A 341 23.83 5.94 -2.46
N ILE A 342 24.90 6.61 -2.88
CA ILE A 342 24.93 7.41 -4.10
C ILE A 342 25.89 6.76 -5.12
N PRO A 343 25.35 6.28 -6.27
CA PRO A 343 26.19 5.80 -7.39
C PRO A 343 26.61 6.99 -8.25
N LEU A 344 27.89 7.39 -8.17
CA LEU A 344 28.38 8.63 -8.80
C LEU A 344 28.50 8.59 -10.33
N LYS A 345 28.33 7.41 -10.97
CA LYS A 345 28.46 7.23 -12.44
C LYS A 345 27.16 6.86 -13.15
N GLY A 346 26.03 7.05 -12.49
CA GLY A 346 24.72 6.86 -13.10
C GLY A 346 23.75 6.12 -12.20
N VAL A 347 22.49 6.58 -12.19
CA VAL A 347 21.43 6.07 -11.34
C VAL A 347 20.54 5.03 -12.03
N SER A 348 20.76 4.78 -13.33
CA SER A 348 20.04 3.76 -14.09
C SER A 348 20.89 3.21 -15.24
N ALA A 349 20.46 2.12 -15.87
CA ALA A 349 21.12 1.55 -17.04
C ALA A 349 21.18 2.51 -18.25
N ILE A 350 20.34 3.52 -18.30
CA ILE A 350 20.29 4.51 -19.39
C ILE A 350 20.82 5.89 -19.00
N ASP A 351 21.22 6.07 -17.74
CA ASP A 351 21.82 7.27 -17.18
C ASP A 351 23.29 7.01 -16.79
N VAL A 352 24.02 6.35 -17.65
CA VAL A 352 25.48 6.17 -17.58
C VAL A 352 26.14 6.95 -18.71
N GLU A 353 27.45 7.22 -18.65
CA GLU A 353 28.18 7.94 -19.70
C GLU A 353 27.92 7.34 -21.08
N GLY A 354 27.42 8.15 -22.01
CA GLY A 354 26.96 7.73 -23.33
C GLY A 354 25.55 7.16 -23.39
N GLY A 355 24.87 7.02 -22.27
CA GLY A 355 23.46 6.60 -22.17
C GLY A 355 22.50 7.67 -22.68
N VAL A 356 21.27 7.24 -23.03
CA VAL A 356 20.28 8.15 -23.62
C VAL A 356 19.82 9.22 -22.63
N PHE A 357 19.83 8.93 -21.31
CA PHE A 357 19.44 9.87 -20.25
C PHE A 357 20.62 10.49 -19.51
N TYR A 358 21.86 10.16 -19.91
CA TYR A 358 23.03 10.77 -19.29
C TYR A 358 22.94 12.30 -19.27
N ASP A 359 22.96 12.88 -18.08
CA ASP A 359 22.89 14.31 -17.84
C ASP A 359 23.57 14.64 -16.50
N LYS A 360 24.87 14.95 -16.60
CA LYS A 360 25.70 15.22 -15.42
C LYS A 360 25.20 16.42 -14.59
N GLU A 361 24.59 17.43 -15.22
CA GLU A 361 24.06 18.59 -14.51
C GLU A 361 22.87 18.20 -13.63
N ALA A 362 22.00 17.34 -14.15
CA ALA A 362 20.85 16.83 -13.41
C ALA A 362 21.27 15.92 -12.25
N ASP A 363 22.27 15.05 -12.47
CA ASP A 363 22.79 14.15 -11.45
C ASP A 363 23.55 14.92 -10.37
N ASP A 364 24.39 15.90 -10.74
CA ASP A 364 25.06 16.79 -9.79
C ASP A 364 24.05 17.58 -8.95
N ALA A 365 22.91 18.02 -9.54
CA ALA A 365 21.86 18.72 -8.79
C ALA A 365 21.17 17.82 -7.75
N LEU A 366 20.96 16.54 -8.09
CA LEU A 366 20.45 15.54 -7.16
C LEU A 366 21.42 15.28 -6.00
N PHE A 367 22.66 14.95 -6.33
CA PHE A 367 23.70 14.60 -5.34
C PHE A 367 24.02 15.76 -4.40
N ASN A 368 24.11 16.98 -4.93
CA ASN A 368 24.35 18.18 -4.12
C ASN A 368 23.16 18.48 -3.20
N ALA A 369 21.92 18.33 -3.70
CA ALA A 369 20.74 18.52 -2.85
C ALA A 369 20.70 17.52 -1.69
N LEU A 370 21.15 16.29 -1.89
CA LEU A 370 21.29 15.29 -0.82
C LEU A 370 22.38 15.68 0.17
N ARG A 371 23.59 16.01 -0.30
CA ARG A 371 24.71 16.42 0.57
C ARG A 371 24.39 17.64 1.42
N ASP A 372 23.66 18.60 0.85
CA ASP A 372 23.32 19.86 1.53
C ASP A 372 22.19 19.72 2.56
N ASN A 373 21.33 18.69 2.44
CA ASN A 373 20.12 18.57 3.27
C ASN A 373 20.10 17.31 4.16
N LEU A 374 21.01 16.36 3.97
CA LEU A 374 21.04 15.13 4.77
C LEU A 374 21.68 15.39 6.14
N ASP A 375 21.04 14.91 7.19
CA ASP A 375 21.57 14.91 8.56
C ASP A 375 22.52 13.70 8.73
N THR A 376 23.82 13.92 8.50
CA THR A 376 24.82 12.85 8.55
C THR A 376 25.11 12.33 9.97
N ASP A 377 24.57 12.96 11.01
CA ASP A 377 24.59 12.41 12.37
C ASP A 377 23.55 11.30 12.56
N LYS A 378 22.52 11.23 11.69
CA LYS A 378 21.45 10.23 11.72
C LYS A 378 21.52 9.24 10.57
N VAL A 379 21.91 9.69 9.40
CA VAL A 379 21.91 8.90 8.15
C VAL A 379 23.34 8.75 7.66
N GLU A 380 23.79 7.52 7.53
CA GLU A 380 25.13 7.24 6.98
C GLU A 380 25.11 7.46 5.46
N LEU A 381 25.91 8.42 4.97
CA LEU A 381 26.07 8.71 3.55
C LEU A 381 27.24 7.93 2.97
N ILE A 382 26.98 7.13 1.94
CA ILE A 382 28.00 6.31 1.25
C ILE A 382 27.97 6.65 -0.23
N GLU A 383 29.08 7.19 -0.73
CA GLU A 383 29.25 7.51 -2.16
C GLU A 383 30.21 6.53 -2.81
N MET A 384 29.83 5.99 -3.97
CA MET A 384 30.67 5.02 -4.70
C MET A 384 30.92 5.47 -6.14
N ASP A 385 32.18 5.36 -6.58
CA ASP A 385 32.61 5.76 -7.94
C ASP A 385 32.28 4.69 -9.00
N CYS A 386 31.00 4.29 -9.05
CA CYS A 386 30.43 3.33 -9.99
C CYS A 386 28.98 3.71 -10.32
N ASP A 387 28.37 3.01 -11.28
CA ASP A 387 26.93 3.13 -11.54
C ASP A 387 26.10 2.20 -10.62
N VAL A 388 24.78 2.43 -10.60
CA VAL A 388 23.86 1.68 -9.74
C VAL A 388 23.85 0.18 -10.01
N ASN A 389 24.15 -0.27 -11.24
CA ASN A 389 24.13 -1.67 -11.63
C ASN A 389 25.49 -2.38 -11.46
N ALA A 390 26.52 -1.67 -10.98
CA ALA A 390 27.81 -2.27 -10.71
C ALA A 390 27.67 -3.35 -9.59
N PRO A 391 28.24 -4.55 -9.76
CA PRO A 391 28.14 -5.61 -8.75
C PRO A 391 28.62 -5.17 -7.36
N GLU A 392 29.72 -4.42 -7.30
CA GLU A 392 30.27 -3.88 -6.05
C GLU A 392 29.33 -2.91 -5.34
N PHE A 393 28.49 -2.17 -6.06
CA PHE A 393 27.46 -1.30 -5.49
C PHE A 393 26.35 -2.14 -4.82
N ALA A 394 25.85 -3.13 -5.52
CA ALA A 394 24.82 -4.04 -5.03
C ALA A 394 25.29 -4.83 -3.78
N GLU A 395 26.53 -5.36 -3.84
CA GLU A 395 27.11 -6.10 -2.72
C GLU A 395 27.35 -5.22 -1.48
N ALA A 396 27.78 -3.97 -1.69
CA ALA A 396 27.99 -3.01 -0.60
C ALA A 396 26.65 -2.66 0.10
N MET A 397 25.57 -2.44 -0.67
CA MET A 397 24.25 -2.21 -0.10
C MET A 397 23.74 -3.44 0.67
N ALA A 398 23.91 -4.66 0.12
CA ALA A 398 23.51 -5.90 0.78
C ALA A 398 24.30 -6.14 2.08
N ALA A 399 25.61 -5.88 2.07
CA ALA A 399 26.43 -5.96 3.27
C ALA A 399 26.03 -4.92 4.33
N LYS A 400 25.68 -3.69 3.90
CA LYS A 400 25.26 -2.62 4.81
C LYS A 400 23.93 -2.94 5.48
N ILE A 401 22.93 -3.44 4.75
CA ILE A 401 21.64 -3.78 5.38
C ILE A 401 21.79 -4.95 6.37
N ASP A 402 22.64 -5.94 6.08
CA ASP A 402 22.99 -7.02 7.03
C ASP A 402 23.66 -6.46 8.29
N GLU A 403 24.61 -5.52 8.13
CA GLU A 403 25.25 -4.83 9.26
C GLU A 403 24.24 -4.08 10.13
N LEU A 404 23.35 -3.29 9.51
CA LEU A 404 22.35 -2.49 10.23
C LEU A 404 21.31 -3.38 10.93
N TYR A 405 20.93 -4.49 10.34
CA TYR A 405 19.95 -5.42 10.90
C TYR A 405 20.49 -6.18 12.11
N ARG A 406 21.80 -6.48 12.15
CA ARG A 406 22.45 -7.25 13.23
C ARG A 406 22.87 -6.40 14.44
N LYS A 407 22.84 -5.06 14.32
CA LYS A 407 23.12 -4.12 15.41
C LYS A 407 21.94 -3.97 16.36
#